data_71eff329df9b5f76a4f55d08b4d52888
#
_entry.id   71eff329df9b5f76a4f55d08b4d52888
#
_cell.length_a   1.000
_cell.length_b   1.000
_cell.length_c   1.000
_cell.angle_alpha   90.00
_cell.angle_beta   90.00
_cell.angle_gamma   90.00
#
_symmetry.space_group_name_H-M   'P 1'
#
loop_
_entity.id
_entity.type
_entity.pdbx_description
1 polymer ?
#
loop_
_entity_poly.entity_id
_entity_poly.type
_entity_poly.pdbx_seq_one_letter_code
_entity_poly.pdbx_strand_id
1 'polypeptide(L)'
;MERREGNDSIVYWLTDSVLLKADSINVDMRYMKMDSLENVVAVNDTIVFQVRRTNAEIKAEREAQKEREDIEKEREKLIKRREKLVASGKDVTEIDLDIKALAQRERAQREVLQLTPKKTDQLDVTDTIQFALNAPIANITQSAIRLERMQKDSTWMRVKAEMRLVNELNPLNYMIQANLKPEEQYRLHFDSAAVCNVYGVANDSVTYKFKVKSLDEYGYVILHVNSGDSAFVELLDANENVIRHERVTDGTVRFENLIPAEYYARLVIDTNGNDRWDAGNYAEHRQPEEVYYYPYADKLRVRKSWGREET
;
A
#
# COMPACT_ATOMS: atom_id res chain seq x y z
N MET A 1 -13.11 4.92 6.10
CA MET A 1 -13.15 4.03 7.28
C MET A 1 -12.24 2.85 6.98
N GLU A 2 -11.34 2.52 7.87
CA GLU A 2 -10.42 1.38 7.77
C GLU A 2 -10.77 0.40 8.89
N ARG A 3 -10.80 -0.89 8.61
CA ARG A 3 -10.93 -1.95 9.61
C ARG A 3 -9.63 -2.74 9.65
N ARG A 4 -9.09 -2.95 10.84
CA ARG A 4 -7.90 -3.80 11.01
C ARG A 4 -8.29 -5.28 11.04
N GLU A 5 -7.34 -6.14 10.70
CA GLU A 5 -7.49 -7.58 10.88
C GLU A 5 -7.92 -7.87 12.32
N GLY A 6 -8.94 -8.71 12.51
CA GLY A 6 -9.54 -8.98 13.83
C GLY A 6 -10.79 -8.16 14.15
N ASN A 7 -11.13 -7.14 13.37
CA ASN A 7 -12.29 -6.25 13.59
C ASN A 7 -12.36 -5.59 14.98
N ASP A 8 -11.24 -5.48 15.67
CA ASP A 8 -11.09 -4.90 17.00
C ASP A 8 -10.82 -3.39 16.97
N SER A 9 -10.46 -2.86 15.82
CA SER A 9 -10.08 -1.46 15.65
C SER A 9 -10.68 -0.87 14.37
N ILE A 10 -11.24 0.32 14.47
CA ILE A 10 -11.80 1.08 13.36
C ILE A 10 -11.08 2.43 13.30
N VAL A 11 -10.57 2.80 12.12
CA VAL A 11 -9.95 4.10 11.88
C VAL A 11 -10.87 4.94 11.01
N TYR A 12 -11.18 6.14 11.47
CA TYR A 12 -11.92 7.14 10.72
C TYR A 12 -11.00 8.27 10.28
N TRP A 13 -11.03 8.61 9.01
CA TRP A 13 -10.32 9.73 8.43
C TRP A 13 -11.23 10.95 8.42
N LEU A 14 -10.88 11.96 9.21
CA LEU A 14 -11.64 13.21 9.29
C LEU A 14 -11.24 14.09 8.11
N THR A 15 -12.21 14.43 7.26
CA THR A 15 -11.98 15.28 6.08
C THR A 15 -12.66 16.64 6.19
N ASP A 16 -13.53 16.84 7.19
CA ASP A 16 -14.21 18.11 7.42
C ASP A 16 -13.24 19.12 8.04
N SER A 17 -13.09 20.26 7.38
CA SER A 17 -12.17 21.33 7.80
C SER A 17 -12.53 21.98 9.13
N VAL A 18 -13.79 21.89 9.57
CA VAL A 18 -14.26 22.41 10.86
C VAL A 18 -13.84 21.44 11.96
N LEU A 19 -14.07 20.13 11.76
CA LEU A 19 -13.69 19.10 12.71
C LEU A 19 -12.15 19.00 12.88
N LEU A 20 -11.40 19.23 11.81
CA LEU A 20 -9.91 19.23 11.87
C LEU A 20 -9.35 20.36 12.76
N LYS A 21 -10.10 21.44 12.96
CA LYS A 21 -9.71 22.59 13.80
C LYS A 21 -10.29 22.51 15.21
N ALA A 22 -11.16 21.55 15.48
CA ALA A 22 -11.80 21.41 16.79
C ALA A 22 -10.82 20.81 17.82
N ASP A 23 -10.86 21.31 19.05
CA ASP A 23 -10.05 20.78 20.15
C ASP A 23 -10.58 19.44 20.66
N SER A 24 -11.86 19.15 20.44
CA SER A 24 -12.51 17.90 20.79
C SER A 24 -13.59 17.51 19.78
N ILE A 25 -13.79 16.22 19.63
CA ILE A 25 -14.81 15.63 18.75
C ILE A 25 -15.61 14.61 19.55
N ASN A 26 -16.94 14.76 19.54
CA ASN A 26 -17.85 13.80 20.12
C ASN A 26 -18.26 12.78 19.05
N VAL A 27 -18.11 11.51 19.35
CA VAL A 27 -18.53 10.40 18.49
C VAL A 27 -19.59 9.59 19.21
N ASP A 28 -20.81 9.61 18.67
CA ASP A 28 -21.89 8.77 19.18
C ASP A 28 -21.80 7.38 18.52
N MET A 29 -21.64 6.37 19.37
CA MET A 29 -21.53 4.98 18.93
C MET A 29 -22.72 4.18 19.40
N ARG A 30 -23.25 3.36 18.50
CA ARG A 30 -24.25 2.35 18.83
C ARG A 30 -23.65 0.98 18.55
N TYR A 31 -23.60 0.14 19.57
CA TYR A 31 -23.09 -1.22 19.47
C TYR A 31 -23.91 -2.20 20.30
N MET A 32 -23.75 -3.48 19.98
CA MET A 32 -24.39 -4.55 20.71
C MET A 32 -23.44 -5.04 21.79
N LYS A 33 -23.94 -5.19 23.03
CA LYS A 33 -23.18 -5.69 24.18
C LYS A 33 -23.99 -6.77 24.87
N MET A 34 -23.32 -7.78 25.38
CA MET A 34 -23.92 -8.79 26.22
C MET A 34 -24.12 -8.24 27.64
N ASP A 35 -25.32 -8.34 28.18
CA ASP A 35 -25.62 -7.96 29.58
C ASP A 35 -25.21 -9.09 30.55
N SER A 36 -25.41 -8.85 31.86
CA SER A 36 -25.09 -9.84 32.92
C SER A 36 -25.98 -11.09 32.89
N LEU A 37 -27.02 -11.10 32.10
CA LEU A 37 -27.95 -12.22 31.89
C LEU A 37 -27.75 -12.89 30.51
N GLU A 38 -26.61 -12.61 29.88
CA GLU A 38 -26.24 -13.14 28.53
C GLU A 38 -27.18 -12.71 27.39
N ASN A 39 -28.01 -11.67 27.58
CA ASN A 39 -28.81 -11.11 26.50
C ASN A 39 -28.00 -10.06 25.71
N VAL A 40 -28.18 -10.06 24.40
CA VAL A 40 -27.56 -9.06 23.52
C VAL A 40 -28.42 -7.79 23.51
N VAL A 41 -27.90 -6.71 24.10
CA VAL A 41 -28.60 -5.43 24.22
C VAL A 41 -27.88 -4.34 23.41
N ALA A 42 -28.66 -3.42 22.82
CA ALA A 42 -28.08 -2.26 22.14
C ALA A 42 -27.68 -1.19 23.15
N VAL A 43 -26.45 -0.75 23.08
CA VAL A 43 -25.89 0.35 23.91
C VAL A 43 -25.58 1.54 23.01
N ASN A 44 -25.97 2.72 23.47
CA ASN A 44 -25.55 3.99 22.88
C ASN A 44 -24.55 4.63 23.83
N ASP A 45 -23.40 5.03 23.28
CA ASP A 45 -22.32 5.62 24.05
C ASP A 45 -21.73 6.80 23.29
N THR A 46 -21.34 7.85 24.00
CA THR A 46 -20.69 9.03 23.42
C THR A 46 -19.25 9.10 23.87
N ILE A 47 -18.32 8.91 22.92
CA ILE A 47 -16.89 9.01 23.17
C ILE A 47 -16.40 10.40 22.79
N VAL A 48 -15.72 11.06 23.73
CA VAL A 48 -15.09 12.37 23.48
C VAL A 48 -13.61 12.16 23.15
N PHE A 49 -13.25 12.43 21.91
CA PHE A 49 -11.85 12.45 21.47
C PHE A 49 -11.30 13.86 21.63
N GLN A 50 -10.17 14.00 22.32
CA GLN A 50 -9.47 15.28 22.48
C GLN A 50 -8.16 15.25 21.70
N VAL A 51 -7.89 16.32 20.98
CA VAL A 51 -6.61 16.50 20.29
C VAL A 51 -5.53 16.80 21.32
N ARG A 52 -4.60 15.87 21.53
CA ARG A 52 -3.42 16.11 22.37
C ARG A 52 -2.30 16.64 21.50
N ARG A 53 -2.08 17.95 21.53
CA ARG A 53 -0.92 18.59 20.90
C ARG A 53 0.09 18.95 21.97
N THR A 54 1.34 18.64 21.73
CA THR A 54 2.43 19.10 22.59
C THR A 54 2.69 20.58 22.38
N ASN A 55 3.21 21.28 23.39
CA ASN A 55 3.59 22.69 23.23
C ASN A 55 4.64 22.91 22.12
N ALA A 56 5.48 21.91 21.85
CA ALA A 56 6.45 21.94 20.78
C ALA A 56 5.77 21.91 19.39
N GLU A 57 4.78 21.05 19.20
CA GLU A 57 3.99 20.97 17.96
C GLU A 57 3.19 22.25 17.70
N ILE A 58 2.54 22.81 18.73
CA ILE A 58 1.81 24.09 18.60
C ILE A 58 2.77 25.23 18.20
N LYS A 59 3.97 25.25 18.78
CA LYS A 59 4.98 26.27 18.47
C LYS A 59 5.48 26.10 17.04
N ALA A 60 5.82 24.88 16.62
CA ALA A 60 6.29 24.59 15.26
C ALA A 60 5.23 24.93 14.21
N GLU A 61 3.96 24.64 14.46
CA GLU A 61 2.84 24.97 13.57
C GLU A 61 2.67 26.48 13.41
N ARG A 62 2.76 27.25 14.51
CA ARG A 62 2.71 28.73 14.49
C ARG A 62 3.89 29.34 13.73
N GLU A 63 5.09 28.81 13.93
CA GLU A 63 6.30 29.25 13.22
C GLU A 63 6.18 28.98 11.72
N ALA A 64 5.74 27.78 11.33
CA ALA A 64 5.52 27.42 9.94
C ALA A 64 4.42 28.27 9.28
N GLN A 65 3.34 28.56 9.99
CA GLN A 65 2.28 29.44 9.49
C GLN A 65 2.78 30.87 9.28
N LYS A 66 3.51 31.42 10.25
CA LYS A 66 4.12 32.75 10.13
C LYS A 66 5.08 32.86 8.95
N GLU A 67 5.91 31.84 8.77
CA GLU A 67 6.84 31.81 7.65
C GLU A 67 6.12 31.74 6.29
N ARG A 68 5.03 30.99 6.18
CA ARG A 68 4.17 30.98 4.97
C ARG A 68 3.57 32.37 4.67
N GLU A 69 3.03 33.05 5.69
CA GLU A 69 2.50 34.41 5.55
C GLU A 69 3.57 35.42 5.13
N ASP A 70 4.79 35.29 5.66
CA ASP A 70 5.89 36.18 5.31
C ASP A 70 6.35 35.96 3.86
N ILE A 71 6.43 34.69 3.40
CA ILE A 71 6.73 34.34 2.01
C ILE A 71 5.64 34.91 1.06
N GLU A 72 4.38 34.79 1.40
CA GLU A 72 3.27 35.32 0.60
C GLU A 72 3.35 36.83 0.47
N LYS A 73 3.60 37.56 1.56
CA LYS A 73 3.80 39.01 1.57
C LYS A 73 5.03 39.44 0.73
N GLU A 74 6.11 38.70 0.81
CA GLU A 74 7.32 38.95 0.01
C GLU A 74 7.04 38.75 -1.49
N ARG A 75 6.32 37.67 -1.82
CA ARG A 75 5.90 37.38 -3.19
C ARG A 75 5.03 38.50 -3.78
N GLU A 76 4.04 38.98 -3.02
CA GLU A 76 3.21 40.11 -3.47
C GLU A 76 4.03 41.38 -3.74
N LYS A 77 5.01 41.66 -2.86
CA LYS A 77 5.89 42.85 -3.04
C LYS A 77 6.73 42.72 -4.31
N LEU A 78 7.31 41.54 -4.57
CA LEU A 78 8.10 41.28 -5.76
C LEU A 78 7.26 41.37 -7.04
N ILE A 79 6.05 40.82 -7.05
CA ILE A 79 5.13 40.92 -8.19
C ILE A 79 4.77 42.38 -8.47
N LYS A 80 4.37 43.17 -7.47
CA LYS A 80 4.09 44.59 -7.63
C LYS A 80 5.28 45.42 -8.11
N ARG A 81 6.49 45.06 -7.66
CA ARG A 81 7.74 45.70 -8.12
C ARG A 81 8.04 45.33 -9.58
N ARG A 82 7.86 44.06 -9.96
CA ARG A 82 7.99 43.57 -11.34
C ARG A 82 7.05 44.33 -12.30
N GLU A 83 5.78 44.44 -11.94
CA GLU A 83 4.79 45.16 -12.74
C GLU A 83 5.19 46.65 -12.99
N LYS A 84 5.70 47.33 -11.95
CA LYS A 84 6.18 48.70 -12.06
C LYS A 84 7.39 48.86 -13.00
N LEU A 85 8.31 47.90 -12.97
CA LEU A 85 9.49 47.89 -13.83
C LEU A 85 9.14 47.58 -15.28
N VAL A 86 8.22 46.66 -15.52
CA VAL A 86 7.66 46.35 -16.86
C VAL A 86 7.00 47.59 -17.42
N ALA A 87 6.14 48.27 -16.64
CA ALA A 87 5.48 49.50 -17.07
C ALA A 87 6.42 50.63 -17.40
N SER A 88 7.63 50.64 -16.78
CA SER A 88 8.66 51.66 -17.04
C SER A 88 9.71 51.25 -18.08
N GLY A 89 9.58 50.07 -18.71
CA GLY A 89 10.48 49.55 -19.73
C GLY A 89 11.86 49.17 -19.20
N LYS A 90 12.02 48.92 -17.89
CA LYS A 90 13.28 48.54 -17.24
C LYS A 90 13.45 47.02 -17.21
N ASP A 91 14.73 46.58 -17.08
CA ASP A 91 15.05 45.18 -16.96
C ASP A 91 14.43 44.55 -15.69
N VAL A 92 13.88 43.36 -15.86
CA VAL A 92 13.22 42.59 -14.79
C VAL A 92 13.93 41.29 -14.45
N THR A 93 15.09 41.04 -15.05
CA THR A 93 15.83 39.75 -14.92
C THR A 93 16.16 39.42 -13.47
N GLU A 94 16.60 40.40 -12.69
CA GLU A 94 16.94 40.22 -11.27
C GLU A 94 15.70 39.85 -10.44
N ILE A 95 14.59 40.54 -10.65
CA ILE A 95 13.32 40.25 -9.91
C ILE A 95 12.73 38.90 -10.32
N ASP A 96 12.87 38.51 -11.58
CA ASP A 96 12.43 37.17 -12.03
C ASP A 96 13.27 36.06 -11.38
N LEU A 97 14.54 36.30 -11.09
CA LEU A 97 15.38 35.39 -10.30
C LEU A 97 14.93 35.33 -8.83
N ASP A 98 14.64 36.49 -8.22
CA ASP A 98 14.14 36.55 -6.84
C ASP A 98 12.78 35.83 -6.70
N ILE A 99 11.87 36.02 -7.63
CA ILE A 99 10.57 35.33 -7.65
C ILE A 99 10.76 33.80 -7.80
N LYS A 100 11.71 33.35 -8.64
CA LYS A 100 12.05 31.94 -8.77
C LYS A 100 12.65 31.37 -7.49
N ALA A 101 13.55 32.08 -6.84
CA ALA A 101 14.15 31.66 -5.57
C ALA A 101 13.09 31.55 -4.47
N LEU A 102 12.15 32.52 -4.41
CA LEU A 102 11.05 32.49 -3.45
C LEU A 102 10.10 31.33 -3.72
N ALA A 103 9.77 31.06 -4.99
CA ALA A 103 8.95 29.92 -5.38
C ALA A 103 9.60 28.56 -5.04
N GLN A 104 10.94 28.49 -5.07
CA GLN A 104 11.66 27.30 -4.60
C GLN A 104 11.56 27.13 -3.08
N ARG A 105 11.66 28.22 -2.29
CA ARG A 105 11.46 28.21 -0.84
C ARG A 105 10.04 27.79 -0.48
N GLU A 106 9.02 28.35 -1.15
CA GLU A 106 7.62 28.00 -0.98
C GLU A 106 7.36 26.50 -1.28
N ARG A 107 7.99 25.98 -2.35
CA ARG A 107 7.94 24.54 -2.68
C ARG A 107 8.56 23.66 -1.60
N ALA A 108 9.70 24.07 -1.04
CA ALA A 108 10.39 23.31 0.01
C ALA A 108 9.58 23.23 1.32
N GLN A 109 8.66 24.18 1.55
CA GLN A 109 7.80 24.22 2.74
C GLN A 109 6.41 23.61 2.51
N ARG A 110 6.08 23.32 1.25
CA ARG A 110 4.79 22.71 0.92
C ARG A 110 4.78 21.25 1.36
N GLU A 111 3.74 20.87 2.06
CA GLU A 111 3.48 19.46 2.32
C GLU A 111 3.28 18.73 0.98
N VAL A 112 4.03 17.65 0.78
CA VAL A 112 4.00 16.86 -0.46
C VAL A 112 3.66 15.42 -0.11
N LEU A 113 2.74 14.85 -0.86
CA LEU A 113 2.39 13.44 -0.73
C LEU A 113 3.58 12.57 -1.21
N GLN A 114 4.16 11.84 -0.28
CA GLN A 114 5.26 10.93 -0.57
C GLN A 114 4.73 9.62 -1.18
N LEU A 115 5.12 9.34 -2.42
CA LEU A 115 4.79 8.11 -3.13
C LEU A 115 6.01 7.21 -3.20
N THR A 116 6.40 6.61 -2.08
CA THR A 116 7.55 5.71 -2.05
C THR A 116 7.11 4.27 -2.19
N PRO A 117 7.56 3.54 -3.25
CA PRO A 117 7.23 2.13 -3.39
C PRO A 117 7.91 1.29 -2.30
N LYS A 118 7.26 0.21 -1.89
CA LYS A 118 7.81 -0.72 -0.87
C LYS A 118 9.13 -1.38 -1.29
N LYS A 119 9.32 -1.61 -2.60
CA LYS A 119 10.56 -2.11 -3.21
C LYS A 119 10.99 -1.12 -4.29
N THR A 120 12.24 -0.69 -4.30
CA THR A 120 12.74 0.39 -5.18
C THR A 120 13.67 -0.06 -6.28
N ASP A 121 14.46 -1.15 -6.07
CA ASP A 121 15.55 -1.51 -6.98
C ASP A 121 15.25 -2.76 -7.80
N GLN A 122 14.78 -3.80 -7.15
CA GLN A 122 14.59 -5.10 -7.75
C GLN A 122 13.25 -5.70 -7.32
N LEU A 123 12.45 -6.12 -8.29
CA LEU A 123 11.18 -6.79 -8.07
C LEU A 123 11.31 -8.28 -8.38
N ASP A 124 10.67 -9.10 -7.58
CA ASP A 124 10.46 -10.50 -7.90
C ASP A 124 9.42 -10.64 -9.03
N VAL A 125 9.47 -11.74 -9.78
CA VAL A 125 8.54 -11.97 -10.92
C VAL A 125 7.07 -12.04 -10.48
N THR A 126 6.82 -12.34 -9.21
CA THR A 126 5.48 -12.38 -8.61
C THR A 126 5.10 -11.09 -7.92
N ASP A 127 6.02 -10.12 -7.82
CA ASP A 127 5.77 -8.86 -7.14
C ASP A 127 4.87 -7.94 -7.97
N THR A 128 4.14 -7.11 -7.25
CA THR A 128 3.50 -5.90 -7.77
C THR A 128 4.17 -4.67 -7.17
N ILE A 129 4.15 -3.56 -7.88
CA ILE A 129 4.68 -2.30 -7.35
C ILE A 129 3.67 -1.76 -6.34
N GLN A 130 3.99 -1.85 -5.06
CA GLN A 130 3.10 -1.46 -3.96
C GLN A 130 3.57 -0.19 -3.26
N PHE A 131 2.60 0.59 -2.80
CA PHE A 131 2.78 1.81 -2.03
C PHE A 131 2.00 1.70 -0.72
N ALA A 132 2.63 2.14 0.38
CA ALA A 132 1.95 2.36 1.66
C ALA A 132 1.94 3.86 1.93
N LEU A 133 0.77 4.45 2.04
CA LEU A 133 0.57 5.87 2.23
C LEU A 133 0.18 6.18 3.68
N ASN A 134 0.39 7.43 4.08
CA ASN A 134 0.02 7.91 5.41
C ASN A 134 -1.43 8.43 5.50
N ALA A 135 -2.09 8.62 4.35
CA ALA A 135 -3.49 9.03 4.25
C ALA A 135 -4.16 8.42 3.01
N PRO A 136 -5.47 8.17 3.03
CA PRO A 136 -6.20 7.69 1.87
C PRO A 136 -6.13 8.65 0.68
N ILE A 137 -6.21 8.10 -0.52
CA ILE A 137 -6.25 8.89 -1.75
C ILE A 137 -7.70 9.33 -2.03
N ALA A 138 -7.87 10.60 -2.37
CA ALA A 138 -9.14 11.16 -2.84
C ALA A 138 -9.26 11.09 -4.37
N ASN A 139 -8.14 11.32 -5.08
CA ASN A 139 -8.14 11.34 -6.53
C ASN A 139 -6.84 10.77 -7.13
N ILE A 140 -6.98 9.98 -8.20
CA ILE A 140 -5.89 9.44 -9.01
C ILE A 140 -6.11 9.82 -10.46
N THR A 141 -5.20 10.60 -11.05
CA THR A 141 -5.18 10.92 -12.48
C THR A 141 -4.36 9.87 -13.21
N GLN A 142 -5.00 8.81 -13.67
CA GLN A 142 -4.32 7.66 -14.30
C GLN A 142 -3.46 8.04 -15.52
N SER A 143 -3.86 9.04 -16.31
CA SER A 143 -3.10 9.52 -17.47
C SER A 143 -1.76 10.16 -17.09
N ALA A 144 -1.65 10.69 -15.86
CA ALA A 144 -0.46 11.30 -15.30
C ALA A 144 0.50 10.28 -14.64
N ILE A 145 0.14 9.00 -14.69
CA ILE A 145 0.98 7.88 -14.23
C ILE A 145 1.47 7.12 -15.46
N ARG A 146 2.77 6.99 -15.60
CA ARG A 146 3.40 6.34 -16.77
C ARG A 146 4.35 5.25 -16.31
N LEU A 147 4.06 4.03 -16.72
CA LEU A 147 5.00 2.91 -16.63
C LEU A 147 5.60 2.67 -18.00
N GLU A 148 6.91 2.62 -18.06
CA GLU A 148 7.64 2.39 -19.31
C GLU A 148 8.68 1.29 -19.11
N ARG A 149 8.87 0.49 -20.14
CA ARG A 149 9.84 -0.59 -20.21
C ARG A 149 10.96 -0.21 -21.15
N MET A 150 12.21 -0.50 -20.75
CA MET A 150 13.37 -0.31 -21.60
C MET A 150 13.41 -1.37 -22.68
N GLN A 151 13.61 -0.96 -23.93
CA GLN A 151 13.79 -1.84 -25.07
C GLN A 151 15.28 -2.14 -25.30
N LYS A 152 15.57 -3.10 -26.16
CA LYS A 152 16.95 -3.50 -26.51
C LYS A 152 17.78 -2.37 -27.14
N ASP A 153 17.13 -1.43 -27.80
CA ASP A 153 17.73 -0.23 -28.40
C ASP A 153 17.87 0.93 -27.39
N SER A 154 17.66 0.66 -26.11
CA SER A 154 17.68 1.65 -25.02
C SER A 154 16.58 2.72 -25.09
N THR A 155 15.58 2.54 -25.92
CA THR A 155 14.38 3.40 -25.93
C THR A 155 13.36 2.92 -24.91
N TRP A 156 12.47 3.84 -24.47
CA TRP A 156 11.43 3.55 -23.48
C TRP A 156 10.07 3.39 -24.16
N MET A 157 9.43 2.27 -23.95
CA MET A 157 8.11 1.97 -24.47
C MET A 157 7.07 1.97 -23.35
N ARG A 158 5.97 2.70 -23.54
CA ARG A 158 4.87 2.75 -22.56
C ARG A 158 4.22 1.37 -22.42
N VAL A 159 3.98 0.98 -21.17
CA VAL A 159 3.29 -0.25 -20.77
C VAL A 159 1.96 0.14 -20.14
N LYS A 160 0.90 -0.64 -20.40
CA LYS A 160 -0.38 -0.43 -19.72
C LYS A 160 -0.20 -0.66 -18.22
N ALA A 161 -0.56 0.34 -17.44
CA ALA A 161 -0.47 0.30 -15.99
C ALA A 161 -1.63 1.10 -15.39
N GLU A 162 -2.10 0.67 -14.26
CA GLU A 162 -3.19 1.34 -13.54
C GLU A 162 -2.92 1.28 -12.03
N MET A 163 -3.02 2.41 -11.37
CA MET A 163 -2.92 2.48 -9.91
C MET A 163 -4.26 2.12 -9.28
N ARG A 164 -4.26 1.12 -8.42
CA ARG A 164 -5.46 0.62 -7.74
C ARG A 164 -5.23 0.41 -6.26
N LEU A 165 -6.30 0.44 -5.50
CA LEU A 165 -6.32 0.03 -4.10
C LEU A 165 -6.08 -1.49 -4.01
N VAL A 166 -5.25 -1.92 -3.07
CA VAL A 166 -4.97 -3.35 -2.85
C VAL A 166 -6.14 -4.04 -2.18
N ASN A 167 -6.72 -3.39 -1.17
CA ASN A 167 -7.84 -3.91 -0.39
C ASN A 167 -8.73 -2.75 0.07
N GLU A 168 -10.03 -2.87 -0.13
CA GLU A 168 -11.02 -1.85 0.28
C GLU A 168 -11.07 -1.64 1.80
N LEU A 169 -10.72 -2.65 2.58
CA LEU A 169 -10.65 -2.55 4.04
C LEU A 169 -9.42 -1.78 4.54
N ASN A 170 -8.39 -1.62 3.69
CA ASN A 170 -7.18 -0.87 4.01
C ASN A 170 -6.90 0.19 2.93
N PRO A 171 -7.45 1.41 3.08
CA PRO A 171 -7.36 2.48 2.08
C PRO A 171 -5.98 3.14 1.99
N LEU A 172 -4.97 2.63 2.68
CA LEU A 172 -3.59 3.15 2.65
C LEU A 172 -2.67 2.37 1.71
N ASN A 173 -3.06 1.16 1.27
CA ASN A 173 -2.23 0.32 0.42
C ASN A 173 -2.72 0.36 -1.02
N TYR A 174 -1.83 0.80 -1.90
CA TYR A 174 -2.08 0.89 -3.35
C TYR A 174 -1.06 0.06 -4.11
N MET A 175 -1.42 -0.35 -5.32
CA MET A 175 -0.51 -1.06 -6.23
C MET A 175 -0.65 -0.52 -7.65
N ILE A 176 0.42 -0.67 -8.44
CA ILE A 176 0.37 -0.52 -9.89
C ILE A 176 0.10 -1.89 -10.48
N GLN A 177 -1.09 -2.06 -11.03
CA GLN A 177 -1.42 -3.24 -11.81
C GLN A 177 -0.82 -3.13 -13.20
N ALA A 178 0.15 -3.99 -13.52
CA ALA A 178 0.83 -4.04 -14.80
C ALA A 178 1.35 -5.47 -15.06
N ASN A 179 1.53 -5.82 -16.34
CA ASN A 179 2.17 -7.07 -16.72
C ASN A 179 3.67 -6.84 -16.85
N LEU A 180 4.41 -7.14 -15.79
CA LEU A 180 5.87 -7.03 -15.73
C LEU A 180 6.50 -8.29 -16.30
N LYS A 181 7.53 -8.13 -17.13
CA LYS A 181 8.27 -9.25 -17.72
C LYS A 181 9.57 -9.47 -16.98
N PRO A 182 9.99 -10.74 -16.78
CA PRO A 182 11.29 -11.06 -16.20
C PRO A 182 12.44 -10.40 -16.97
N GLU A 183 13.54 -10.11 -16.27
CA GLU A 183 14.80 -9.52 -16.78
C GLU A 183 14.71 -8.10 -17.32
N GLU A 184 13.51 -7.56 -17.49
CA GLU A 184 13.29 -6.25 -18.08
C GLU A 184 13.47 -5.12 -17.05
N GLN A 185 13.88 -3.96 -17.57
CA GLN A 185 13.98 -2.73 -16.79
C GLN A 185 12.77 -1.85 -17.02
N TYR A 186 12.30 -1.23 -15.94
CA TYR A 186 11.14 -0.36 -15.96
C TYR A 186 11.46 0.98 -15.30
N ARG A 187 10.72 2.02 -15.72
CA ARG A 187 10.59 3.27 -14.98
C ARG A 187 9.11 3.59 -14.78
N LEU A 188 8.77 3.92 -13.55
CA LEU A 188 7.46 4.41 -13.16
C LEU A 188 7.57 5.90 -12.87
N HIS A 189 6.82 6.69 -13.59
CA HIS A 189 6.81 8.14 -13.47
C HIS A 189 5.44 8.62 -13.05
N PHE A 190 5.41 9.48 -12.03
CA PHE A 190 4.23 10.26 -11.64
C PHE A 190 4.47 11.71 -12.00
N ASP A 191 3.56 12.32 -12.74
CA ASP A 191 3.56 13.77 -12.92
C ASP A 191 3.17 14.46 -11.60
N SER A 192 3.45 15.74 -11.47
CA SER A 192 2.99 16.52 -10.31
C SER A 192 1.47 16.52 -10.24
N ALA A 193 0.91 16.33 -9.03
CA ALA A 193 -0.51 16.21 -8.76
C ALA A 193 -1.22 15.04 -9.48
N ALA A 194 -0.48 13.99 -9.84
CA ALA A 194 -1.06 12.75 -10.36
C ALA A 194 -1.93 12.05 -9.30
N VAL A 195 -1.57 12.19 -8.04
CA VAL A 195 -2.25 11.61 -6.87
C VAL A 195 -2.45 12.68 -5.82
N CYS A 196 -3.68 12.76 -5.29
CA CYS A 196 -4.04 13.68 -4.23
C CYS A 196 -4.75 12.93 -3.10
N ASN A 197 -4.32 13.16 -1.85
CA ASN A 197 -4.95 12.53 -0.70
C ASN A 197 -6.23 13.26 -0.26
N VAL A 198 -6.95 12.70 0.72
CA VAL A 198 -8.20 13.25 1.26
C VAL A 198 -8.06 14.64 1.91
N TYR A 199 -6.84 15.07 2.20
CA TYR A 199 -6.53 16.41 2.76
C TYR A 199 -6.10 17.43 1.70
N GLY A 200 -6.18 17.08 0.41
CA GLY A 200 -5.78 17.95 -0.69
C GLY A 200 -4.27 18.03 -0.92
N VAL A 201 -3.47 17.20 -0.23
CA VAL A 201 -2.03 17.13 -0.44
C VAL A 201 -1.74 16.27 -1.66
N ALA A 202 -1.02 16.84 -2.62
CA ALA A 202 -0.66 16.20 -3.88
C ALA A 202 0.83 15.82 -3.92
N ASN A 203 1.17 14.84 -4.78
CA ASN A 203 2.55 14.47 -5.04
C ASN A 203 3.27 15.48 -5.93
N ASP A 204 4.57 15.61 -5.77
CA ASP A 204 5.46 16.20 -6.78
C ASP A 204 5.81 15.18 -7.86
N SER A 205 6.37 15.66 -8.98
CA SER A 205 6.86 14.77 -10.04
C SER A 205 7.98 13.89 -9.50
N VAL A 206 7.82 12.57 -9.66
CA VAL A 206 8.79 11.59 -9.18
C VAL A 206 8.94 10.42 -10.16
N THR A 207 10.14 9.88 -10.26
CA THR A 207 10.44 8.73 -11.13
C THR A 207 11.19 7.67 -10.35
N TYR A 208 10.71 6.42 -10.44
CA TYR A 208 11.35 5.23 -9.90
C TYR A 208 11.82 4.33 -11.03
N LYS A 209 13.00 3.75 -10.88
CA LYS A 209 13.55 2.76 -11.80
C LYS A 209 13.74 1.46 -11.06
N PHE A 210 13.40 0.35 -11.69
CA PHE A 210 13.56 -0.97 -11.12
C PHE A 210 13.76 -2.01 -12.22
N LYS A 211 14.27 -3.16 -11.82
CA LYS A 211 14.46 -4.32 -12.68
C LYS A 211 13.68 -5.50 -12.12
N VAL A 212 13.06 -6.29 -12.99
CA VAL A 212 12.46 -7.57 -12.60
C VAL A 212 13.53 -8.66 -12.67
N LYS A 213 13.58 -9.54 -11.68
CA LYS A 213 14.54 -10.65 -11.62
C LYS A 213 14.32 -11.64 -12.76
N SER A 214 15.38 -12.42 -13.07
CA SER A 214 15.29 -13.54 -14.01
C SER A 214 14.51 -14.70 -13.42
N LEU A 215 13.83 -15.49 -14.26
CA LEU A 215 13.20 -16.74 -13.85
C LEU A 215 14.20 -17.76 -13.30
N ASP A 216 15.45 -17.70 -13.77
CA ASP A 216 16.53 -18.57 -13.30
C ASP A 216 16.89 -18.37 -11.82
N GLU A 217 16.42 -17.27 -11.21
CA GLU A 217 16.63 -17.02 -9.78
C GLU A 217 15.67 -17.79 -8.88
N TYR A 218 14.67 -18.44 -9.45
CA TYR A 218 13.63 -19.17 -8.72
C TYR A 218 13.73 -20.67 -8.92
N GLY A 219 13.07 -21.40 -8.04
CA GLY A 219 12.79 -22.82 -8.19
C GLY A 219 11.29 -23.08 -8.19
N TYR A 220 10.93 -24.35 -8.25
CA TYR A 220 9.55 -24.80 -8.14
C TYR A 220 9.44 -26.06 -7.28
N VAL A 221 8.24 -26.31 -6.76
CA VAL A 221 7.89 -27.55 -6.05
C VAL A 221 6.62 -28.10 -6.64
N ILE A 222 6.62 -29.40 -6.91
CA ILE A 222 5.42 -30.18 -7.29
C ILE A 222 5.15 -31.15 -6.16
N LEU A 223 3.93 -31.15 -5.63
CA LEU A 223 3.48 -32.08 -4.62
C LEU A 223 2.37 -32.94 -5.21
N HIS A 224 2.53 -34.25 -5.11
CA HIS A 224 1.47 -35.20 -5.43
C HIS A 224 0.69 -35.51 -4.16
N VAL A 225 -0.62 -35.28 -4.24
CA VAL A 225 -1.54 -35.39 -3.11
C VAL A 225 -2.54 -36.50 -3.40
N ASN A 226 -2.59 -37.49 -2.56
CA ASN A 226 -3.59 -38.53 -2.65
C ASN A 226 -4.77 -38.20 -1.71
N SER A 227 -5.62 -37.27 -2.14
CA SER A 227 -6.85 -36.93 -1.43
C SER A 227 -8.05 -37.15 -2.34
N GLY A 228 -9.10 -37.81 -1.81
CA GLY A 228 -10.37 -37.99 -2.50
C GLY A 228 -11.29 -36.77 -2.40
N ASP A 229 -10.95 -35.78 -1.55
CA ASP A 229 -11.76 -34.63 -1.23
C ASP A 229 -11.21 -33.35 -1.86
N SER A 230 -12.02 -32.29 -1.89
CA SER A 230 -11.53 -30.96 -2.25
C SER A 230 -10.46 -30.54 -1.23
N ALA A 231 -9.33 -30.09 -1.71
CA ALA A 231 -8.20 -29.74 -0.85
C ALA A 231 -7.33 -28.64 -1.45
N PHE A 232 -6.58 -27.97 -0.59
CA PHE A 232 -5.53 -27.05 -0.99
C PHE A 232 -4.25 -27.27 -0.18
N VAL A 233 -3.13 -26.85 -0.71
CA VAL A 233 -1.85 -26.91 -0.01
C VAL A 233 -1.38 -25.49 0.28
N GLU A 234 -0.91 -25.27 1.48
CA GLU A 234 -0.21 -24.07 1.90
C GLU A 234 1.28 -24.35 2.05
N LEU A 235 2.12 -23.53 1.43
CA LEU A 235 3.54 -23.45 1.73
C LEU A 235 3.76 -22.45 2.85
N LEU A 236 4.55 -22.84 3.84
CA LEU A 236 4.81 -22.10 5.05
C LEU A 236 6.29 -21.74 5.14
N ASP A 237 6.60 -20.62 5.79
CA ASP A 237 7.97 -20.30 6.23
C ASP A 237 8.34 -21.02 7.54
N ALA A 238 9.53 -20.75 8.06
CA ALA A 238 10.02 -21.33 9.33
C ALA A 238 9.23 -20.89 10.57
N ASN A 239 8.39 -19.84 10.46
CA ASN A 239 7.54 -19.34 11.51
C ASN A 239 6.06 -19.75 11.33
N GLU A 240 5.81 -20.70 10.41
CA GLU A 240 4.47 -21.19 10.04
C GLU A 240 3.57 -20.13 9.38
N ASN A 241 4.14 -19.03 8.88
CA ASN A 241 3.38 -18.07 8.09
C ASN A 241 3.11 -18.64 6.70
N VAL A 242 1.88 -18.51 6.23
CA VAL A 242 1.50 -18.91 4.87
C VAL A 242 2.16 -17.98 3.84
N ILE A 243 3.03 -18.55 3.00
CA ILE A 243 3.72 -17.84 1.92
C ILE A 243 2.97 -17.98 0.60
N ARG A 244 2.46 -19.18 0.33
CA ARG A 244 1.70 -19.50 -0.90
C ARG A 244 0.59 -20.47 -0.57
N HIS A 245 -0.47 -20.38 -1.36
CA HIS A 245 -1.65 -21.22 -1.27
C HIS A 245 -2.07 -21.62 -2.68
N GLU A 246 -2.25 -22.91 -2.91
CA GLU A 246 -2.67 -23.44 -4.21
C GLU A 246 -3.63 -24.63 -4.04
N ARG A 247 -4.67 -24.66 -4.85
CA ARG A 247 -5.66 -25.74 -4.85
C ARG A 247 -5.09 -27.02 -5.48
N VAL A 248 -5.47 -28.17 -4.93
CA VAL A 248 -5.14 -29.46 -5.53
C VAL A 248 -5.95 -29.62 -6.82
N THR A 249 -5.28 -29.93 -7.92
CA THR A 249 -5.91 -30.20 -9.21
C THR A 249 -5.37 -31.52 -9.75
N ASP A 250 -6.25 -32.46 -10.02
CA ASP A 250 -5.87 -33.82 -10.49
C ASP A 250 -4.80 -34.49 -9.62
N GLY A 251 -4.96 -34.36 -8.29
CA GLY A 251 -4.01 -34.93 -7.32
C GLY A 251 -2.64 -34.29 -7.30
N THR A 252 -2.49 -33.09 -7.88
CA THR A 252 -1.21 -32.40 -7.98
C THR A 252 -1.34 -30.94 -7.63
N VAL A 253 -0.32 -30.41 -6.94
CA VAL A 253 -0.15 -28.96 -6.66
C VAL A 253 1.22 -28.52 -7.15
N ARG A 254 1.27 -27.38 -7.84
CA ARG A 254 2.49 -26.82 -8.39
C ARG A 254 2.71 -25.39 -7.91
N PHE A 255 3.80 -25.18 -7.19
CA PHE A 255 4.27 -23.88 -6.77
C PHE A 255 5.44 -23.43 -7.63
N GLU A 256 5.20 -22.46 -8.48
CA GLU A 256 6.23 -21.89 -9.37
C GLU A 256 6.81 -20.59 -8.80
N ASN A 257 7.98 -20.20 -9.31
CA ASN A 257 8.67 -18.96 -8.98
C ASN A 257 8.90 -18.80 -7.46
N LEU A 258 9.28 -19.88 -6.81
CA LEU A 258 9.64 -19.87 -5.39
C LEU A 258 11.05 -19.31 -5.21
N ILE A 259 11.20 -18.39 -4.27
CA ILE A 259 12.52 -17.89 -3.86
C ILE A 259 13.29 -19.06 -3.22
N PRO A 260 14.61 -19.22 -3.51
CA PRO A 260 15.42 -20.25 -2.86
C PRO A 260 15.39 -20.14 -1.35
N ALA A 261 14.75 -21.10 -0.70
CA ALA A 261 14.58 -21.16 0.76
C ALA A 261 14.17 -22.57 1.19
N GLU A 262 14.04 -22.77 2.49
CA GLU A 262 13.42 -23.95 3.08
C GLU A 262 11.95 -23.63 3.38
N TYR A 263 11.05 -24.46 2.89
CA TYR A 263 9.62 -24.34 3.09
C TYR A 263 9.08 -25.55 3.86
N TYR A 264 7.94 -25.35 4.49
CA TYR A 264 7.11 -26.40 5.03
C TYR A 264 5.81 -26.43 4.25
N ALA A 265 5.10 -27.53 4.28
CA ALA A 265 3.81 -27.65 3.61
C ALA A 265 2.77 -28.27 4.53
N ARG A 266 1.54 -27.82 4.38
CA ARG A 266 0.37 -28.46 4.96
C ARG A 266 -0.74 -28.58 3.94
N LEU A 267 -1.42 -29.70 3.97
CA LEU A 267 -2.63 -29.99 3.20
C LEU A 267 -3.83 -29.69 4.09
N VAL A 268 -4.79 -28.97 3.59
CA VAL A 268 -6.07 -28.70 4.23
C VAL A 268 -7.18 -29.34 3.40
N ILE A 269 -8.04 -30.14 4.03
CA ILE A 269 -9.22 -30.71 3.38
C ILE A 269 -10.35 -29.66 3.45
N ASP A 270 -10.60 -29.02 2.33
CA ASP A 270 -11.57 -27.92 2.17
C ASP A 270 -12.94 -28.52 1.84
N THR A 271 -13.71 -28.87 2.86
CA THR A 271 -14.99 -29.58 2.71
C THR A 271 -16.09 -28.73 2.11
N ASN A 272 -16.01 -27.40 2.26
CA ASN A 272 -17.02 -26.46 1.78
C ASN A 272 -16.59 -25.67 0.53
N GLY A 273 -15.35 -25.81 0.09
CA GLY A 273 -14.82 -25.20 -1.13
C GLY A 273 -14.57 -23.70 -1.04
N ASN A 274 -14.31 -23.16 0.18
CA ASN A 274 -14.14 -21.73 0.40
C ASN A 274 -12.67 -21.24 0.37
N ASP A 275 -11.71 -22.13 0.12
CA ASP A 275 -10.25 -21.87 0.10
C ASP A 275 -9.68 -21.37 1.44
N ARG A 276 -10.29 -21.76 2.54
CA ARG A 276 -9.87 -21.40 3.89
C ARG A 276 -10.01 -22.60 4.81
N TRP A 277 -9.14 -22.69 5.80
CA TRP A 277 -9.35 -23.61 6.89
C TRP A 277 -10.48 -23.11 7.80
N ASP A 278 -11.48 -23.96 8.04
CA ASP A 278 -12.60 -23.67 8.91
C ASP A 278 -12.45 -24.36 10.26
N ALA A 279 -12.58 -23.57 11.31
CA ALA A 279 -12.65 -24.08 12.67
C ALA A 279 -13.96 -24.86 12.89
N GLY A 280 -13.94 -25.78 13.82
CA GLY A 280 -15.17 -26.45 14.27
C GLY A 280 -16.17 -25.47 14.89
N ASN A 281 -17.43 -25.88 14.91
CA ASN A 281 -18.50 -25.16 15.58
C ASN A 281 -19.17 -26.08 16.60
N TYR A 282 -18.98 -25.77 17.90
CA TYR A 282 -19.50 -26.59 18.97
C TYR A 282 -21.05 -26.65 18.99
N ALA A 283 -21.68 -25.51 18.72
CA ALA A 283 -23.18 -25.45 18.70
C ALA A 283 -23.80 -26.25 17.57
N GLU A 284 -23.08 -26.38 16.44
CA GLU A 284 -23.52 -27.15 15.26
C GLU A 284 -22.96 -28.57 15.25
N HIS A 285 -22.20 -28.98 16.29
CA HIS A 285 -21.51 -30.26 16.36
C HIS A 285 -20.59 -30.51 15.15
N ARG A 286 -20.05 -29.47 14.54
CA ARG A 286 -19.15 -29.52 13.39
C ARG A 286 -17.72 -29.60 13.84
N GLN A 287 -16.99 -30.62 13.36
CA GLN A 287 -15.54 -30.73 13.57
C GLN A 287 -14.79 -29.70 12.71
N PRO A 288 -13.59 -29.28 13.11
CA PRO A 288 -12.72 -28.48 12.25
C PRO A 288 -12.31 -29.29 11.01
N GLU A 289 -11.96 -28.57 9.95
CA GLU A 289 -11.40 -29.21 8.76
C GLU A 289 -10.06 -29.88 9.06
N GLU A 290 -9.81 -31.01 8.41
CA GLU A 290 -8.61 -31.81 8.64
C GLU A 290 -7.39 -31.17 8.01
N VAL A 291 -6.27 -31.18 8.75
CA VAL A 291 -4.98 -30.63 8.32
C VAL A 291 -3.91 -31.69 8.46
N TYR A 292 -3.17 -31.91 7.39
CA TYR A 292 -2.05 -32.85 7.32
C TYR A 292 -0.77 -32.10 7.01
N TYR A 293 0.24 -32.24 7.86
CA TYR A 293 1.54 -31.62 7.62
C TYR A 293 2.46 -32.57 6.84
N TYR A 294 3.18 -32.03 5.86
CA TYR A 294 4.31 -32.72 5.26
C TYR A 294 5.36 -32.96 6.36
N PRO A 295 6.03 -34.16 6.41
CA PRO A 295 6.94 -34.52 7.50
C PRO A 295 7.98 -33.42 7.76
N TYR A 296 8.04 -32.92 8.97
CA TYR A 296 8.94 -31.82 9.37
C TYR A 296 10.42 -32.12 9.19
N ALA A 297 10.83 -33.43 9.22
CA ALA A 297 12.18 -33.86 8.98
C ALA A 297 12.67 -33.61 7.54
N ASP A 298 11.71 -33.52 6.60
CA ASP A 298 11.95 -33.46 5.16
C ASP A 298 11.54 -32.11 4.58
N LYS A 299 12.15 -31.03 5.10
CA LYS A 299 11.90 -29.67 4.60
C LYS A 299 11.99 -29.60 3.08
N LEU A 300 11.07 -28.87 2.46
CA LEU A 300 11.06 -28.59 1.03
C LEU A 300 12.14 -27.55 0.72
N ARG A 301 13.36 -28.02 0.41
CA ARG A 301 14.46 -27.13 0.06
C ARG A 301 14.40 -26.75 -1.40
N VAL A 302 14.12 -25.48 -1.69
CA VAL A 302 14.11 -24.91 -3.04
C VAL A 302 15.46 -24.26 -3.35
N ARG A 303 15.98 -24.49 -4.57
CA ARG A 303 17.22 -23.90 -5.08
C ARG A 303 16.95 -23.18 -6.40
N LYS A 304 17.86 -22.29 -6.80
CA LYS A 304 17.80 -21.58 -8.10
C LYS A 304 17.78 -22.58 -9.25
N SER A 305 16.97 -22.31 -10.26
CA SER A 305 16.84 -23.11 -11.48
C SER A 305 16.59 -24.60 -11.23
N TRP A 306 15.99 -24.94 -10.10
CA TRP A 306 15.80 -26.33 -9.70
C TRP A 306 14.36 -26.61 -9.27
N GLY A 307 13.86 -27.76 -9.69
CA GLY A 307 12.55 -28.28 -9.31
C GLY A 307 12.65 -29.43 -8.30
N ARG A 308 11.72 -29.48 -7.38
CA ARG A 308 11.54 -30.60 -6.46
C ARG A 308 10.14 -31.19 -6.66
N GLU A 309 10.08 -32.52 -6.79
CA GLU A 309 8.86 -33.30 -6.91
C GLU A 309 8.77 -34.28 -5.74
N GLU A 310 7.64 -34.29 -5.03
CA GLU A 310 7.40 -35.08 -3.83
C GLU A 310 6.01 -35.68 -3.84
N THR A 311 5.84 -36.83 -3.11
CA THR A 311 4.56 -37.54 -3.04
C THR A 311 4.14 -37.70 -1.60
#